data_a141cb8dc6b44ed01f5da347b7c863d8
#
_entry.id   a141cb8dc6b44ed01f5da347b7c863d8
#
_cell.length_a   1.000
_cell.length_b   1.000
_cell.length_c   1.000
_cell.angle_alpha   90.00
_cell.angle_beta   90.00
_cell.angle_gamma   90.00
#
_symmetry.space_group_name_H-M   'P 1'
#
loop_
_entity.id
_entity.type
_entity.pdbx_description
1 polymer ?
#
loop_
_entity_poly.entity_id
_entity_poly.type
_entity_poly.pdbx_seq_one_letter_code
_entity_poly.pdbx_strand_id
1 'polypeptide(L)'
;MTSPRTQEIVTQMSNAIGENSGLGGTLKFDFGADGSVLIDGKSTPNTVSDGEGKSADCTISVSLSDFEKMAKGELDGTSAFMQGKLRVAGDMGLAMKVGPILAKARG
;
A
#
# COMPACT_ATOMS: atom_id res chain seq x y z
N MET A 1 0.42 11.31 12.69
CA MET A 1 1.90 11.22 12.68
C MET A 1 2.30 9.83 12.17
N THR A 2 3.27 9.77 11.26
CA THR A 2 3.71 8.52 10.67
C THR A 2 4.68 7.79 11.61
N SER A 3 4.40 6.52 11.89
CA SER A 3 5.28 5.73 12.78
C SER A 3 6.60 5.40 12.08
N PRO A 4 7.67 5.11 12.85
CA PRO A 4 8.95 4.71 12.27
C PRO A 4 8.83 3.48 11.38
N ARG A 5 8.00 2.51 11.76
CA ARG A 5 7.81 1.30 10.93
C ARG A 5 7.15 1.65 9.60
N THR A 6 6.19 2.57 9.61
CA THR A 6 5.55 3.02 8.38
C THR A 6 6.55 3.70 7.45
N GLN A 7 7.48 4.48 8.00
CA GLN A 7 8.54 5.09 7.21
C GLN A 7 9.50 4.06 6.62
N GLU A 8 9.80 2.99 7.35
CA GLU A 8 10.58 1.88 6.83
C GLU A 8 9.89 1.22 5.65
N ILE A 9 8.57 1.05 5.76
CA ILE A 9 7.76 0.48 4.68
C ILE A 9 7.83 1.36 3.44
N VAL A 10 7.73 2.69 3.59
CA VAL A 10 7.88 3.64 2.49
C VAL A 10 9.20 3.40 1.78
N THR A 11 10.29 3.32 2.53
CA THR A 11 11.63 3.11 1.96
C THR A 11 11.74 1.76 1.24
N GLN A 12 11.25 0.69 1.89
CA GLN A 12 11.31 -0.65 1.32
C GLN A 12 10.50 -0.75 0.03
N MET A 13 9.30 -0.19 0.03
CA MET A 13 8.44 -0.21 -1.16
C MET A 13 9.01 0.65 -2.28
N SER A 14 9.56 1.81 -1.95
CA SER A 14 10.18 2.69 -2.93
C SER A 14 11.34 1.98 -3.65
N ASN A 15 12.14 1.24 -2.91
CA ASN A 15 13.25 0.49 -3.49
C ASN A 15 12.76 -0.70 -4.35
N ALA A 16 11.67 -1.34 -3.91
CA ALA A 16 11.17 -2.56 -4.54
C ALA A 16 10.44 -2.29 -5.85
N ILE A 17 9.61 -1.23 -5.91
CA ILE A 17 8.80 -0.97 -7.10
C ILE A 17 9.59 -0.32 -8.25
N GLY A 18 10.71 0.33 -7.94
CA GLY A 18 11.53 0.99 -8.97
C GLY A 18 10.80 2.14 -9.63
N GLU A 19 11.02 2.31 -10.92
CA GLU A 19 10.45 3.43 -11.68
C GLU A 19 9.03 3.20 -12.16
N ASN A 20 8.63 1.93 -12.27
CA ASN A 20 7.31 1.58 -12.77
C ASN A 20 6.74 0.39 -12.01
N SER A 21 5.74 0.68 -11.17
CA SER A 21 5.05 -0.35 -10.40
C SER A 21 4.00 -1.12 -11.23
N GLY A 22 3.62 -0.57 -12.37
CA GLY A 22 2.53 -1.10 -13.17
C GLY A 22 1.15 -0.69 -12.65
N LEU A 23 1.11 0.18 -11.64
CA LEU A 23 -0.15 0.57 -11.00
C LEU A 23 -1.03 1.45 -11.88
N GLY A 24 -0.45 2.44 -12.54
CA GLY A 24 -1.18 3.35 -13.43
C GLY A 24 -2.12 4.33 -12.73
N GLY A 25 -2.04 4.44 -11.43
CA GLY A 25 -2.87 5.33 -10.63
C GLY A 25 -2.24 5.56 -9.27
N THR A 26 -2.97 6.24 -8.37
CA THR A 26 -2.50 6.48 -7.00
C THR A 26 -3.20 5.55 -6.02
N LEU A 27 -2.44 4.95 -5.13
CA LEU A 27 -2.94 4.02 -4.12
C LEU A 27 -2.40 4.42 -2.76
N LYS A 28 -3.31 4.47 -1.79
CA LYS A 28 -2.94 4.84 -0.42
C LYS A 28 -3.25 3.69 0.52
N PHE A 29 -2.27 3.32 1.35
CA PHE A 29 -2.51 2.41 2.48
C PHE A 29 -2.67 3.27 3.73
N ASP A 30 -3.81 3.17 4.39
CA ASP A 30 -4.12 3.91 5.61
C ASP A 30 -4.04 2.96 6.80
N PHE A 31 -3.05 3.18 7.67
CA PHE A 31 -2.82 2.36 8.86
C PHE A 31 -3.39 3.02 10.12
N GLY A 32 -4.25 4.01 9.96
CA GLY A 32 -4.82 4.71 11.11
C GLY A 32 -3.78 5.52 11.86
N ALA A 33 -3.66 5.27 13.18
CA ALA A 33 -2.75 6.02 14.04
C ALA A 33 -1.28 5.87 13.64
N ASP A 34 -0.92 4.79 12.94
CA ASP A 34 0.46 4.56 12.50
C ASP A 34 0.84 5.35 11.25
N GLY A 35 -0.11 6.03 10.64
CA GLY A 35 0.14 6.85 9.46
C GLY A 35 -0.36 6.19 8.19
N SER A 36 0.21 6.60 7.06
CA SER A 36 -0.22 6.10 5.76
C SER A 36 0.92 6.14 4.74
N VAL A 37 0.76 5.36 3.68
CA VAL A 37 1.73 5.27 2.58
C VAL A 37 1.01 5.55 1.28
N LEU A 38 1.56 6.43 0.45
CA LEU A 38 1.01 6.75 -0.87
C LEU A 38 1.94 6.24 -1.95
N ILE A 39 1.40 5.44 -2.86
CA ILE A 39 2.11 5.00 -4.06
C ILE A 39 1.56 5.81 -5.23
N ASP A 40 2.41 6.61 -5.85
CA ASP A 40 2.04 7.39 -7.03
C ASP A 40 2.53 6.65 -8.27
N GLY A 41 1.62 5.94 -8.91
CA GLY A 41 1.90 5.21 -10.13
C GLY A 41 1.61 5.99 -11.40
N LYS A 42 1.22 7.25 -11.28
CA LYS A 42 1.00 8.14 -12.44
C LYS A 42 2.25 8.91 -12.81
N SER A 43 3.10 9.21 -11.83
CA SER A 43 4.34 9.95 -12.07
C SER A 43 5.39 9.05 -12.71
N THR A 44 6.31 9.67 -13.44
CA THR A 44 7.46 8.96 -14.01
C THR A 44 8.72 9.65 -13.48
N PRO A 45 9.52 8.98 -12.63
CA PRO A 45 9.31 7.63 -12.11
C PRO A 45 8.19 7.56 -11.07
N ASN A 46 7.67 6.36 -10.82
CA ASN A 46 6.71 6.13 -9.75
C ASN A 46 7.36 6.42 -8.40
N THR A 47 6.58 6.92 -7.44
CA THR A 47 7.10 7.28 -6.13
C THR A 47 6.29 6.64 -5.02
N VAL A 48 6.95 6.43 -3.88
CA VAL A 48 6.30 6.00 -2.64
C VAL A 48 6.65 7.02 -1.58
N SER A 49 5.65 7.53 -0.89
CA SER A 49 5.83 8.59 0.10
C SER A 49 4.83 8.45 1.24
N ASP A 50 4.97 9.31 2.26
CA ASP A 50 3.99 9.45 3.32
C ASP A 50 2.69 9.95 2.70
N GLY A 51 1.59 9.23 2.97
CA GLY A 51 0.29 9.58 2.41
C GLY A 51 -0.53 10.53 3.26
N GLU A 52 -0.01 10.98 4.41
CA GLU A 52 -0.76 11.81 5.34
C GLU A 52 -1.22 13.12 4.67
N GLY A 53 -2.51 13.39 4.77
CA GLY A 53 -3.11 14.59 4.17
C GLY A 53 -3.29 14.52 2.65
N LYS A 54 -2.95 13.41 2.03
CA LYS A 54 -3.06 13.25 0.57
C LYS A 54 -4.22 12.34 0.22
N SER A 55 -4.85 12.60 -0.92
CA SER A 55 -5.89 11.75 -1.46
C SER A 55 -5.31 10.82 -2.53
N ALA A 56 -6.04 9.74 -2.84
CA ALA A 56 -5.62 8.77 -3.83
C ALA A 56 -6.83 8.23 -4.59
N ASP A 57 -6.57 7.66 -5.77
CA ASP A 57 -7.63 7.04 -6.56
C ASP A 57 -8.23 5.82 -5.85
N CYS A 58 -7.41 5.14 -5.03
CA CYS A 58 -7.84 4.03 -4.21
C CYS A 58 -7.20 4.14 -2.84
N THR A 59 -7.98 3.93 -1.78
CA THR A 59 -7.47 3.90 -0.41
C THR A 59 -7.79 2.55 0.20
N ILE A 60 -6.77 1.90 0.74
CA ILE A 60 -6.91 0.62 1.44
C ILE A 60 -6.64 0.86 2.92
N SER A 61 -7.67 0.69 3.74
CA SER A 61 -7.57 0.84 5.19
C SER A 61 -7.30 -0.53 5.79
N VAL A 62 -6.19 -0.67 6.48
CA VAL A 62 -5.74 -1.93 7.07
C VAL A 62 -4.82 -1.60 8.24
N SER A 63 -4.80 -2.44 9.28
CA SER A 63 -3.86 -2.22 10.37
C SER A 63 -2.43 -2.46 9.89
N LEU A 64 -1.47 -1.78 10.51
CA LEU A 64 -0.06 -1.97 10.15
C LEU A 64 0.36 -3.43 10.34
N SER A 65 -0.11 -4.07 11.43
CA SER A 65 0.15 -5.48 11.71
C SER A 65 -0.34 -6.39 10.58
N ASP A 66 -1.58 -6.19 10.14
CA ASP A 66 -2.16 -6.99 9.07
C ASP A 66 -1.47 -6.71 7.72
N PHE A 67 -1.11 -5.46 7.47
CA PHE A 67 -0.35 -5.11 6.28
C PHE A 67 0.99 -5.86 6.23
N GLU A 68 1.70 -5.92 7.35
CA GLU A 68 2.97 -6.65 7.42
C GLU A 68 2.79 -8.13 7.15
N LYS A 69 1.71 -8.73 7.65
CA LYS A 69 1.39 -10.13 7.36
C LYS A 69 1.13 -10.35 5.87
N MET A 70 0.43 -9.41 5.25
CA MET A 70 0.17 -9.46 3.81
C MET A 70 1.48 -9.34 3.02
N ALA A 71 2.36 -8.44 3.43
CA ALA A 71 3.64 -8.24 2.76
C ALA A 71 4.54 -9.47 2.87
N LYS A 72 4.43 -10.22 3.98
CA LYS A 72 5.19 -11.46 4.17
C LYS A 72 4.55 -12.67 3.49
N GLY A 73 3.34 -12.51 2.97
CA GLY A 73 2.60 -13.61 2.38
C GLY A 73 1.86 -14.49 3.38
N GLU A 74 1.81 -14.08 4.65
CA GLU A 74 1.13 -14.83 5.72
C GLU A 74 -0.38 -14.58 5.72
N LEU A 75 -0.83 -13.48 5.13
CA LEU A 75 -2.24 -13.11 5.05
C LEU A 75 -2.55 -12.72 3.61
N ASP A 76 -3.53 -13.41 3.01
CA ASP A 76 -3.99 -13.09 1.67
C ASP A 76 -4.91 -11.87 1.71
N GLY A 77 -4.74 -10.95 0.74
CA GLY A 77 -5.55 -9.74 0.66
C GLY A 77 -7.04 -10.01 0.53
N THR A 78 -7.41 -11.00 -0.26
CA THR A 78 -8.83 -11.38 -0.42
C THR A 78 -9.40 -11.91 0.89
N SER A 79 -8.66 -12.75 1.59
CA SER A 79 -9.08 -13.27 2.90
C SER A 79 -9.20 -12.15 3.92
N ALA A 80 -8.27 -11.21 3.93
CA ALA A 80 -8.29 -10.06 4.82
C ALA A 80 -9.54 -9.21 4.57
N PHE A 81 -9.88 -8.99 3.30
CA PHE A 81 -11.05 -8.23 2.91
C PHE A 81 -12.33 -8.93 3.40
N MET A 82 -12.45 -10.23 3.19
CA MET A 82 -13.63 -11.00 3.59
C MET A 82 -13.78 -11.08 5.11
N GLN A 83 -12.68 -11.03 5.85
CA GLN A 83 -12.70 -11.06 7.31
C GLN A 83 -12.92 -9.68 7.93
N GLY A 84 -13.04 -8.64 7.11
CA GLY A 84 -13.21 -7.28 7.60
C GLY A 84 -11.95 -6.63 8.13
N LYS A 85 -10.79 -7.24 7.91
CA LYS A 85 -9.49 -6.70 8.33
C LYS A 85 -8.97 -5.63 7.38
N LEU A 86 -9.51 -5.58 6.18
CA LEU A 86 -9.09 -4.67 5.13
C LEU A 86 -10.32 -4.04 4.49
N ARG A 87 -10.28 -2.74 4.27
CA ARG A 87 -11.36 -2.00 3.59
C ARG A 87 -10.81 -1.28 2.39
N VAL A 88 -11.59 -1.22 1.33
CA VAL A 88 -11.19 -0.57 0.09
C VAL A 88 -12.19 0.53 -0.25
N ALA A 89 -11.68 1.71 -0.55
CA ALA A 89 -12.48 2.85 -1.01
C ALA A 89 -11.86 3.38 -2.30
N GLY A 90 -12.67 3.61 -3.32
CA GLY A 90 -12.23 4.14 -4.59
C GLY A 90 -12.12 3.07 -5.66
N ASP A 91 -11.07 3.14 -6.47
CA ASP A 91 -10.90 2.28 -7.64
C ASP A 91 -10.52 0.84 -7.28
N MET A 92 -11.47 -0.08 -7.45
CA MET A 92 -11.25 -1.49 -7.14
C MET A 92 -10.21 -2.13 -8.07
N GLY A 93 -10.07 -1.63 -9.28
CA GLY A 93 -9.05 -2.12 -10.21
C GLY A 93 -7.65 -1.90 -9.68
N LEU A 94 -7.42 -0.78 -9.01
CA LEU A 94 -6.14 -0.50 -8.36
C LEU A 94 -5.92 -1.41 -7.15
N ALA A 95 -6.99 -1.66 -6.39
CA ALA A 95 -6.90 -2.55 -5.22
C ALA A 95 -6.45 -3.96 -5.63
N MET A 96 -6.90 -4.44 -6.77
CA MET A 96 -6.53 -5.76 -7.26
C MET A 96 -5.04 -5.86 -7.64
N LYS A 97 -4.37 -4.74 -7.85
CA LYS A 97 -2.95 -4.72 -8.19
C LYS A 97 -2.04 -4.78 -6.96
N VAL A 98 -2.62 -4.71 -5.75
CA VAL A 98 -1.86 -4.69 -4.49
C VAL A 98 -1.04 -5.96 -4.31
N GLY A 99 -1.61 -7.12 -4.61
CA GLY A 99 -0.92 -8.39 -4.45
C GLY A 99 0.43 -8.43 -5.16
N PRO A 100 0.47 -8.17 -6.49
CA PRO A 100 1.74 -8.12 -7.21
C PRO A 100 2.72 -7.08 -6.67
N ILE A 101 2.23 -5.92 -6.23
CA ILE A 101 3.08 -4.86 -5.67
C ILE A 101 3.72 -5.34 -4.37
N LEU A 102 2.94 -5.95 -3.48
CA LEU A 102 3.47 -6.49 -2.22
C LEU A 102 4.44 -7.63 -2.47
N ALA A 103 4.20 -8.45 -3.49
CA ALA A 103 5.11 -9.51 -3.86
C ALA A 103 6.47 -8.97 -4.28
N LYS A 104 6.50 -7.85 -5.02
CA LYS A 104 7.75 -7.17 -5.36
C LYS A 104 8.46 -6.66 -4.10
N ALA A 105 7.70 -6.13 -3.14
CA ALA A 105 8.26 -5.60 -1.90
C ALA A 105 8.87 -6.69 -1.01
N ARG A 106 8.40 -7.93 -1.15
CA ARG A 106 8.99 -9.05 -0.41
C ARG A 106 10.35 -9.46 -0.97
N GLY A 107 10.61 -9.10 -2.19
CA GLY A 107 11.80 -9.51 -2.89
C GLY A 107 11.64 -10.83 -3.56
#